data_ad98cc2bd460671cfbb5543840e4c178
#
_entry.id   ad98cc2bd460671cfbb5543840e4c178
#
_cell.length_a   1.000
_cell.length_b   1.000
_cell.length_c   1.000
_cell.angle_alpha   90.00
_cell.angle_beta   90.00
_cell.angle_gamma   90.00
#
_symmetry.space_group_name_H-M   'P 1'
#
loop_
_entity.id
_entity.type
_entity.pdbx_description
1 polymer ?
#
loop_
_entity_poly.entity_id
_entity_poly.type
_entity_poly.pdbx_seq_one_letter_code
_entity_poly.pdbx_strand_id
1 'polypeptide(L)'
;KLVNDITSKHADASEYSIVALGQIGVDFLKTRNYDIEDSLVDVPDQPSFKSIQSIAKHAIDLYTEGHIDELKIYHSHYVSVLENKPTVKQVLPLSQEDSSQGQGQMSSYEFEPDKEAILSVILPQYVESLIYGTILDAKASEHAARMTAMKNASDNATELIDDLSLEYNRARQAEITQQITEIVSGSAALE
;
A
#
# COMPACT_ATOMS: atom_id res chain seq x y z
N LYS A 1 -8.84 -0.61 6.44
CA LYS A 1 -8.87 0.66 7.20
C LYS A 1 -9.08 1.84 6.25
N LEU A 2 -8.22 2.05 5.25
CA LEU A 2 -8.29 3.17 4.31
C LEU A 2 -9.64 3.25 3.61
N VAL A 3 -10.14 2.13 3.10
CA VAL A 3 -11.41 2.05 2.39
C VAL A 3 -12.61 2.31 3.33
N ASN A 4 -12.54 1.85 4.58
CA ASN A 4 -13.58 2.15 5.57
C ASN A 4 -13.60 3.65 5.93
N ASP A 5 -12.44 4.31 5.90
CA ASP A 5 -12.34 5.76 6.11
C ASP A 5 -12.98 6.53 4.96
N ILE A 6 -12.76 6.09 3.72
CA ILE A 6 -13.40 6.64 2.53
C ILE A 6 -14.92 6.51 2.63
N THR A 7 -15.42 5.29 2.87
CA THR A 7 -16.88 5.03 2.92
C THR A 7 -17.57 5.70 4.10
N SER A 8 -16.90 5.95 5.21
CA SER A 8 -17.48 6.65 6.35
C SER A 8 -17.57 8.16 6.15
N LYS A 9 -16.66 8.75 5.39
CA LYS A 9 -16.63 10.19 5.11
C LYS A 9 -17.42 10.59 3.87
N HIS A 10 -17.60 9.67 2.94
CA HIS A 10 -18.17 9.90 1.62
C HIS A 10 -19.32 8.91 1.36
N ALA A 11 -20.43 9.11 2.05
CA ALA A 11 -21.59 8.21 1.98
C ALA A 11 -22.35 8.33 0.64
N ASP A 12 -22.26 9.47 -0.04
CA ASP A 12 -22.93 9.71 -1.31
C ASP A 12 -21.94 9.48 -2.46
N ALA A 13 -22.10 8.35 -3.14
CA ALA A 13 -21.19 7.93 -4.22
C ALA A 13 -21.29 8.80 -5.48
N SER A 14 -22.38 9.56 -5.63
CA SER A 14 -22.66 10.36 -6.84
C SER A 14 -21.88 11.67 -6.93
N GLU A 15 -21.29 12.13 -5.80
CA GLU A 15 -20.53 13.38 -5.75
C GLU A 15 -19.03 13.18 -6.02
N TYR A 16 -18.60 11.95 -6.25
CA TYR A 16 -17.18 11.62 -6.36
C TYR A 16 -16.87 10.87 -7.64
N SER A 17 -15.90 11.38 -8.38
CA SER A 17 -15.20 10.64 -9.43
C SER A 17 -13.98 9.95 -8.81
N ILE A 18 -13.85 8.64 -8.99
CA ILE A 18 -12.81 7.84 -8.35
C ILE A 18 -11.89 7.25 -9.40
N VAL A 19 -10.60 7.51 -9.25
CA VAL A 19 -9.53 6.79 -9.94
C VAL A 19 -8.93 5.77 -8.99
N ALA A 20 -9.07 4.49 -9.31
CA ALA A 20 -8.64 3.40 -8.44
C ALA A 20 -7.34 2.77 -8.92
N LEU A 21 -6.35 2.69 -8.03
CA LEU A 21 -5.05 2.06 -8.29
C LEU A 21 -4.94 0.74 -7.50
N GLY A 22 -4.82 -0.37 -8.24
CA GLY A 22 -4.71 -1.72 -7.69
C GLY A 22 -6.03 -2.49 -7.67
N GLN A 23 -5.95 -3.80 -7.95
CA GLN A 23 -7.10 -4.71 -8.09
C GLN A 23 -8.02 -4.70 -6.88
N ILE A 24 -7.46 -4.79 -5.66
CA ILE A 24 -8.26 -4.89 -4.43
C ILE A 24 -9.12 -3.63 -4.22
N GLY A 25 -8.56 -2.45 -4.55
CA GLY A 25 -9.29 -1.19 -4.47
C GLY A 25 -10.45 -1.14 -5.45
N VAL A 26 -10.21 -1.55 -6.69
CA VAL A 26 -11.22 -1.60 -7.75
C VAL A 26 -12.36 -2.55 -7.38
N ASP A 27 -12.06 -3.78 -6.96
CA ASP A 27 -13.07 -4.79 -6.62
C ASP A 27 -13.92 -4.34 -5.43
N PHE A 28 -13.29 -3.73 -4.44
CA PHE A 28 -13.98 -3.22 -3.26
C PHE A 28 -14.94 -2.06 -3.59
N LEU A 29 -14.52 -1.11 -4.41
CA LEU A 29 -15.34 0.04 -4.81
C LEU A 29 -16.48 -0.39 -5.70
N LYS A 30 -16.24 -1.31 -6.65
CA LYS A 30 -17.30 -1.90 -7.51
C LYS A 30 -18.38 -2.62 -6.69
N THR A 31 -17.99 -3.37 -5.66
CA THR A 31 -18.96 -4.07 -4.80
C THR A 31 -19.90 -3.12 -4.06
N ARG A 32 -19.50 -1.86 -3.89
CA ARG A 32 -20.30 -0.82 -3.22
C ARG A 32 -20.96 0.17 -4.18
N ASN A 33 -20.96 -0.10 -5.47
CA ASN A 33 -21.56 0.73 -6.52
C ASN A 33 -20.97 2.15 -6.59
N TYR A 34 -19.68 2.33 -6.26
CA TYR A 34 -19.00 3.57 -6.58
C TYR A 34 -18.69 3.62 -8.06
N ASP A 35 -18.86 4.79 -8.65
CA ASP A 35 -18.46 5.04 -10.03
C ASP A 35 -16.92 5.18 -10.10
N ILE A 36 -16.31 4.35 -10.94
CA ILE A 36 -14.87 4.35 -11.14
C ILE A 36 -14.61 4.87 -12.55
N GLU A 37 -14.15 6.09 -12.64
CA GLU A 37 -13.90 6.75 -13.92
C GLU A 37 -12.69 6.14 -14.64
N ASP A 38 -11.62 5.86 -13.89
CA ASP A 38 -10.43 5.21 -14.43
C ASP A 38 -9.80 4.27 -13.41
N SER A 39 -9.12 3.23 -13.89
CA SER A 39 -8.48 2.26 -13.01
C SER A 39 -7.18 1.72 -13.60
N LEU A 40 -6.13 1.68 -12.78
CA LEU A 40 -4.90 0.97 -13.10
C LEU A 40 -4.80 -0.25 -12.18
N VAL A 41 -5.17 -1.41 -12.74
CA VAL A 41 -5.26 -2.67 -11.99
C VAL A 41 -3.86 -3.25 -11.71
N ASP A 42 -3.02 -3.28 -12.75
CA ASP A 42 -1.68 -3.85 -12.69
C ASP A 42 -0.62 -2.75 -12.45
N VAL A 43 -0.47 -2.35 -11.20
CA VAL A 43 0.63 -1.45 -10.81
C VAL A 43 1.86 -2.30 -10.49
N PRO A 44 2.90 -2.29 -11.34
CA PRO A 44 4.12 -3.07 -11.09
C PRO A 44 4.81 -2.62 -9.79
N ASP A 45 5.69 -3.46 -9.25
CA ASP A 45 6.43 -3.13 -8.03
C ASP A 45 7.33 -1.89 -8.20
N GLN A 46 7.76 -1.64 -9.43
CA GLN A 46 8.48 -0.43 -9.82
C GLN A 46 7.68 0.28 -10.92
N PRO A 47 6.68 1.09 -10.58
CA PRO A 47 5.89 1.80 -11.57
C PRO A 47 6.76 2.84 -12.30
N SER A 48 6.64 2.90 -13.62
CA SER A 48 7.32 3.93 -14.38
C SER A 48 6.59 5.27 -14.20
N PHE A 49 7.34 6.37 -14.16
CA PHE A 49 6.73 7.70 -14.10
C PHE A 49 5.74 7.92 -15.26
N LYS A 50 6.09 7.43 -16.45
CA LYS A 50 5.26 7.59 -17.66
C LYS A 50 3.89 6.91 -17.56
N SER A 51 3.80 5.75 -16.90
CA SER A 51 2.52 5.05 -16.74
C SER A 51 1.58 5.77 -15.76
N ILE A 52 2.15 6.47 -14.78
CA ILE A 52 1.38 7.26 -13.82
C ILE A 52 1.03 8.64 -14.37
N GLN A 53 1.88 9.18 -15.20
CA GLN A 53 1.71 10.51 -15.80
C GLN A 53 0.40 10.64 -16.59
N SER A 54 -0.03 9.59 -17.29
CA SER A 54 -1.30 9.62 -18.04
C SER A 54 -2.50 9.83 -17.12
N ILE A 55 -2.52 9.11 -15.98
CA ILE A 55 -3.58 9.22 -14.98
C ILE A 55 -3.53 10.59 -14.29
N ALA A 56 -2.33 11.05 -13.94
CA ALA A 56 -2.14 12.35 -13.33
C ALA A 56 -2.61 13.49 -14.23
N LYS A 57 -2.28 13.43 -15.53
CA LYS A 57 -2.76 14.40 -16.52
C LYS A 57 -4.28 14.39 -16.62
N HIS A 58 -4.89 13.22 -16.73
CA HIS A 58 -6.35 13.12 -16.79
C HIS A 58 -7.02 13.81 -15.59
N ALA A 59 -6.51 13.57 -14.37
CA ALA A 59 -7.03 14.22 -13.17
C ALA A 59 -6.80 15.75 -13.15
N ILE A 60 -5.67 16.22 -13.69
CA ILE A 60 -5.37 17.66 -13.83
C ILE A 60 -6.31 18.31 -14.84
N ASP A 61 -6.55 17.62 -15.97
CA ASP A 61 -7.44 18.10 -17.03
C ASP A 61 -8.88 18.25 -16.50
N LEU A 62 -9.40 17.26 -15.78
CA LEU A 62 -10.71 17.33 -15.13
C LEU A 62 -10.84 18.53 -14.17
N TYR A 63 -9.79 18.81 -13.42
CA TYR A 63 -9.77 19.98 -12.52
C TYR A 63 -9.71 21.29 -13.30
N THR A 64 -8.90 21.35 -14.35
CA THR A 64 -8.72 22.57 -15.15
C THR A 64 -9.98 22.91 -15.97
N GLU A 65 -10.70 21.90 -16.43
CA GLU A 65 -11.97 22.01 -17.14
C GLU A 65 -13.15 22.33 -16.21
N GLY A 66 -12.95 22.27 -14.89
CA GLY A 66 -13.98 22.55 -13.89
C GLY A 66 -14.97 21.41 -13.68
N HIS A 67 -14.62 20.20 -14.05
CA HIS A 67 -15.42 19.00 -13.78
C HIS A 67 -15.31 18.54 -12.32
N ILE A 68 -14.19 18.85 -11.67
CA ILE A 68 -13.96 18.56 -10.26
C ILE A 68 -13.44 19.81 -9.54
N ASP A 69 -13.84 19.98 -8.27
CA ASP A 69 -13.43 21.12 -7.43
C ASP A 69 -12.19 20.79 -6.58
N GLU A 70 -11.98 19.50 -6.26
CA GLU A 70 -10.89 19.06 -5.42
C GLU A 70 -10.32 17.73 -5.91
N LEU A 71 -8.99 17.58 -5.81
CA LEU A 71 -8.30 16.32 -6.00
C LEU A 71 -7.64 15.88 -4.70
N LYS A 72 -8.06 14.73 -4.18
CA LYS A 72 -7.50 14.13 -2.95
C LYS A 72 -6.96 12.73 -3.25
N ILE A 73 -5.82 12.39 -2.67
CA ILE A 73 -5.24 11.04 -2.75
C ILE A 73 -5.37 10.37 -1.40
N TYR A 74 -5.98 9.19 -1.41
CA TYR A 74 -6.07 8.28 -0.28
C TYR A 74 -5.03 7.18 -0.44
N HIS A 75 -4.07 7.10 0.45
CA HIS A 75 -3.01 6.10 0.39
C HIS A 75 -2.58 5.62 1.77
N SER A 76 -1.84 4.52 1.80
CA SER A 76 -1.18 4.04 3.00
C SER A 76 0.23 4.63 3.06
N HIS A 77 0.45 5.57 3.99
CA HIS A 77 1.74 6.18 4.22
C HIS A 77 2.66 5.24 4.99
N TYR A 78 3.87 5.06 4.49
CA TYR A 78 4.91 4.28 5.15
C TYR A 78 5.56 5.09 6.28
N VAL A 79 5.36 4.66 7.53
CA VAL A 79 6.03 5.25 8.70
C VAL A 79 7.23 4.40 9.10
N SER A 80 7.03 3.08 9.20
CA SER A 80 8.06 2.10 9.52
C SER A 80 7.66 0.72 9.01
N VAL A 81 8.56 -0.26 9.12
CA VAL A 81 8.26 -1.66 8.75
C VAL A 81 7.07 -2.23 9.54
N LEU A 82 6.83 -1.72 10.74
CA LEU A 82 5.76 -2.18 11.64
C LEU A 82 4.52 -1.31 11.61
N GLU A 83 4.61 -0.09 11.07
CA GLU A 83 3.54 0.89 11.12
C GLU A 83 3.30 1.55 9.77
N ASN A 84 2.06 1.39 9.29
CA ASN A 84 1.54 2.07 8.11
C ASN A 84 0.28 2.86 8.51
N LYS A 85 0.18 4.10 8.05
CA LYS A 85 -0.95 4.99 8.38
C LYS A 85 -1.78 5.28 7.13
N PRO A 86 -3.11 5.05 7.18
CA PRO A 86 -4.01 5.61 6.18
C PRO A 86 -3.92 7.13 6.21
N THR A 87 -3.60 7.73 5.08
CA THR A 87 -3.40 9.17 4.95
C THR A 87 -4.19 9.69 3.77
N VAL A 88 -4.74 10.87 3.94
CA VAL A 88 -5.41 11.63 2.88
C VAL A 88 -4.54 12.84 2.59
N LYS A 89 -4.18 13.01 1.34
CA LYS A 89 -3.42 14.18 0.88
C LYS A 89 -4.23 14.96 -0.15
N GLN A 90 -4.49 16.23 0.12
CA GLN A 90 -5.07 17.13 -0.86
C GLN A 90 -3.99 17.52 -1.87
N VAL A 91 -4.31 17.37 -3.14
CA VAL A 91 -3.40 17.66 -4.25
C VAL A 91 -3.82 18.95 -4.94
N LEU A 92 -5.11 19.12 -5.17
CA LEU A 92 -5.70 20.32 -5.74
C LEU A 92 -6.95 20.72 -4.93
N PRO A 93 -7.19 22.03 -4.74
CA PRO A 93 -6.28 23.15 -4.98
C PRO A 93 -5.03 23.05 -4.08
N LEU A 94 -3.91 23.60 -4.54
CA LEU A 94 -2.68 23.66 -3.74
C LEU A 94 -2.91 24.56 -2.52
N SER A 95 -2.74 23.99 -1.32
CA SER A 95 -2.90 24.75 -0.07
C SER A 95 -1.63 25.56 0.22
N GLN A 96 -1.81 26.76 0.76
CA GLN A 96 -0.68 27.60 1.19
C GLN A 96 0.04 27.05 2.45
N GLU A 97 -0.50 26.05 3.11
CA GLU A 97 0.10 25.48 4.33
C GLU A 97 1.42 24.76 4.07
N ASP A 98 1.62 24.22 2.87
CA ASP A 98 2.90 23.62 2.46
C ASP A 98 4.03 24.65 2.27
N SER A 99 3.69 25.93 2.15
CA SER A 99 4.67 27.02 1.97
C SER A 99 5.21 27.60 3.28
N SER A 100 4.67 27.23 4.44
CA SER A 100 5.06 27.80 5.74
C SER A 100 6.34 27.20 6.35
N GLN A 101 6.93 26.17 5.75
CA GLN A 101 8.23 25.62 6.21
C GLN A 101 9.46 26.37 5.66
N GLY A 102 9.27 27.37 4.82
CA GLY A 102 10.33 28.18 4.24
C GLY A 102 10.25 29.64 4.70
N GLN A 103 10.36 29.93 6.00
CA GLN A 103 10.67 31.29 6.47
C GLN A 103 12.15 31.68 6.22
N GLY A 104 12.63 31.43 5.00
CA GLY A 104 13.82 32.08 4.48
C GLY A 104 13.40 33.36 3.80
N GLN A 105 14.20 34.46 3.97
CA GLN A 105 14.03 35.68 3.21
C GLN A 105 13.74 35.35 1.75
N MET A 106 12.54 35.70 1.26
CA MET A 106 12.22 35.60 -0.16
C MET A 106 13.21 36.46 -0.92
N SER A 107 14.26 35.85 -1.44
CA SER A 107 15.08 36.51 -2.45
C SER A 107 14.15 36.88 -3.59
N SER A 108 14.22 38.12 -4.04
CA SER A 108 13.48 38.57 -5.23
C SER A 108 14.04 37.79 -6.42
N TYR A 109 13.37 36.70 -6.82
CA TYR A 109 13.72 35.99 -8.04
C TYR A 109 13.19 36.77 -9.24
N GLU A 110 14.04 36.98 -10.22
CA GLU A 110 13.64 37.46 -11.54
C GLU A 110 13.15 36.25 -12.36
N PHE A 111 11.95 36.37 -12.91
CA PHE A 111 11.33 35.35 -13.72
C PHE A 111 11.44 35.71 -15.20
N GLU A 112 12.00 34.81 -16.01
CA GLU A 112 12.05 34.96 -17.47
C GLU A 112 11.32 33.76 -18.13
N PRO A 113 10.33 33.97 -19.01
CA PRO A 113 9.84 35.25 -19.52
C PRO A 113 8.93 36.02 -18.54
N ASP A 114 8.06 35.33 -17.80
CA ASP A 114 7.20 35.88 -16.76
C ASP A 114 6.78 34.80 -15.77
N LYS A 115 6.27 35.21 -14.61
CA LYS A 115 5.89 34.31 -13.53
C LYS A 115 4.75 33.36 -13.93
N GLU A 116 3.77 33.83 -14.68
CA GLU A 116 2.59 33.06 -15.05
C GLU A 116 2.93 31.96 -16.05
N ALA A 117 3.77 32.29 -17.05
CA ALA A 117 4.26 31.34 -18.03
C ALA A 117 5.07 30.19 -17.36
N ILE A 118 5.93 30.52 -16.40
CA ILE A 118 6.71 29.54 -15.68
C ILE A 118 5.81 28.67 -14.82
N LEU A 119 4.88 29.26 -14.06
CA LEU A 119 3.96 28.54 -13.20
C LEU A 119 3.04 27.60 -14.00
N SER A 120 2.58 27.99 -15.16
CA SER A 120 1.74 27.15 -16.03
C SER A 120 2.42 25.85 -16.46
N VAL A 121 3.75 25.83 -16.51
CA VAL A 121 4.53 24.62 -16.85
C VAL A 121 4.92 23.83 -15.60
N ILE A 122 5.31 24.50 -14.52
CA ILE A 122 5.82 23.84 -13.33
C ILE A 122 4.71 23.22 -12.49
N LEU A 123 3.55 23.87 -12.36
CA LEU A 123 2.46 23.37 -11.51
C LEU A 123 1.95 21.99 -11.93
N PRO A 124 1.67 21.70 -13.21
CA PRO A 124 1.30 20.37 -13.64
C PRO A 124 2.38 19.31 -13.32
N GLN A 125 3.65 19.62 -13.57
CA GLN A 125 4.77 18.72 -13.27
C GLN A 125 4.92 18.48 -11.76
N TYR A 126 4.67 19.48 -10.95
CA TYR A 126 4.66 19.31 -9.49
C TYR A 126 3.56 18.37 -9.05
N VAL A 127 2.33 18.53 -9.56
CA VAL A 127 1.19 17.64 -9.25
C VAL A 127 1.47 16.22 -9.72
N GLU A 128 1.98 16.03 -10.94
CA GLU A 128 2.37 14.70 -11.46
C GLU A 128 3.41 14.04 -10.54
N SER A 129 4.42 14.80 -10.11
CA SER A 129 5.49 14.31 -9.21
C SER A 129 4.95 13.96 -7.83
N LEU A 130 4.00 14.73 -7.33
CA LEU A 130 3.37 14.51 -6.03
C LEU A 130 2.50 13.24 -6.05
N ILE A 131 1.73 13.03 -7.11
CA ILE A 131 0.94 11.81 -7.31
C ILE A 131 1.88 10.60 -7.40
N TYR A 132 2.92 10.68 -8.21
CA TYR A 132 3.91 9.62 -8.36
C TYR A 132 4.59 9.27 -7.03
N GLY A 133 5.05 10.27 -6.28
CA GLY A 133 5.66 10.08 -4.96
C GLY A 133 4.72 9.39 -3.97
N THR A 134 3.43 9.74 -4.01
CA THR A 134 2.41 9.10 -3.16
C THR A 134 2.19 7.63 -3.52
N ILE A 135 2.25 7.29 -4.81
CA ILE A 135 2.14 5.88 -5.26
C ILE A 135 3.36 5.07 -4.82
N LEU A 136 4.57 5.65 -4.90
CA LEU A 136 5.78 4.98 -4.40
C LEU A 136 5.73 4.76 -2.89
N ASP A 137 5.22 5.71 -2.14
CA ASP A 137 5.02 5.60 -0.69
C ASP A 137 4.01 4.48 -0.35
N ALA A 138 2.90 4.41 -1.07
CA ALA A 138 1.93 3.32 -0.94
C ALA A 138 2.55 1.95 -1.27
N LYS A 139 3.39 1.86 -2.30
CA LYS A 139 4.12 0.62 -2.64
C LYS A 139 5.12 0.25 -1.57
N ALA A 140 5.86 1.19 -1.02
CA ALA A 140 6.77 0.94 0.11
C ALA A 140 6.01 0.38 1.33
N SER A 141 4.85 0.96 1.63
CA SER A 141 3.94 0.49 2.69
C SER A 141 3.45 -0.95 2.44
N GLU A 142 3.07 -1.28 1.20
CA GLU A 142 2.66 -2.63 0.80
C GLU A 142 3.80 -3.65 0.97
N HIS A 143 5.00 -3.31 0.51
CA HIS A 143 6.17 -4.18 0.64
C HIS A 143 6.56 -4.42 2.11
N ALA A 144 6.51 -3.40 2.95
CA ALA A 144 6.77 -3.52 4.38
C ALA A 144 5.77 -4.44 5.07
N ALA A 145 4.48 -4.28 4.77
CA ALA A 145 3.43 -5.14 5.31
C ALA A 145 3.60 -6.60 4.85
N ARG A 146 3.91 -6.82 3.57
CA ARG A 146 4.19 -8.15 3.01
C ARG A 146 5.41 -8.79 3.66
N MET A 147 6.50 -8.05 3.83
CA MET A 147 7.72 -8.53 4.49
C MET A 147 7.44 -8.97 5.93
N THR A 148 6.71 -8.16 6.69
CA THR A 148 6.32 -8.50 8.07
C THR A 148 5.43 -9.74 8.13
N ALA A 149 4.44 -9.85 7.24
CA ALA A 149 3.57 -11.01 7.17
C ALA A 149 4.35 -12.30 6.81
N MET A 150 5.27 -12.23 5.85
CA MET A 150 6.10 -13.37 5.46
C MET A 150 7.07 -13.78 6.56
N LYS A 151 7.65 -12.82 7.28
CA LYS A 151 8.49 -13.09 8.43
C LYS A 151 7.71 -13.84 9.52
N ASN A 152 6.54 -13.34 9.91
CA ASN A 152 5.70 -13.99 10.91
C ASN A 152 5.29 -15.40 10.47
N ALA A 153 4.97 -15.59 9.18
CA ALA A 153 4.64 -16.92 8.65
C ALA A 153 5.84 -17.88 8.71
N SER A 154 7.05 -17.38 8.44
CA SER A 154 8.28 -18.19 8.55
C SER A 154 8.59 -18.56 10.00
N ASP A 155 8.44 -17.63 10.92
CA ASP A 155 8.68 -17.85 12.35
C ASP A 155 7.71 -18.91 12.89
N ASN A 156 6.40 -18.79 12.58
CA ASN A 156 5.38 -19.76 12.95
C ASN A 156 5.64 -21.15 12.34
N ALA A 157 6.10 -21.20 11.08
CA ALA A 157 6.45 -22.47 10.44
C ALA A 157 7.64 -23.15 11.12
N THR A 158 8.63 -22.39 11.57
CA THR A 158 9.77 -22.91 12.30
C THR A 158 9.35 -23.50 13.65
N GLU A 159 8.53 -22.79 14.41
CA GLU A 159 7.97 -23.27 15.68
C GLU A 159 7.21 -24.59 15.49
N LEU A 160 6.35 -24.66 14.45
CA LEU A 160 5.60 -25.88 14.14
C LEU A 160 6.52 -27.07 13.78
N ILE A 161 7.61 -26.82 13.04
CA ILE A 161 8.61 -27.84 12.71
C ILE A 161 9.29 -28.38 13.97
N ASP A 162 9.65 -27.49 14.90
CA ASP A 162 10.28 -27.87 16.17
C ASP A 162 9.34 -28.71 17.03
N ASP A 163 8.08 -28.33 17.16
CA ASP A 163 7.07 -29.07 17.89
C ASP A 163 6.83 -30.47 17.28
N LEU A 164 6.64 -30.53 15.96
CA LEU A 164 6.46 -31.79 15.26
C LEU A 164 7.70 -32.70 15.36
N SER A 165 8.90 -32.12 15.35
CA SER A 165 10.14 -32.86 15.53
C SER A 165 10.23 -33.49 16.94
N LEU A 166 9.78 -32.76 17.95
CA LEU A 166 9.72 -33.24 19.32
C LEU A 166 8.72 -34.44 19.45
N GLU A 167 7.51 -34.26 18.89
CA GLU A 167 6.50 -35.32 18.88
C GLU A 167 6.97 -36.57 18.12
N TYR A 168 7.58 -36.38 16.94
CA TYR A 168 8.15 -37.45 16.17
C TYR A 168 9.21 -38.25 16.95
N ASN A 169 10.14 -37.54 17.62
CA ASN A 169 11.18 -38.20 18.41
C ASN A 169 10.60 -38.96 19.60
N ARG A 170 9.57 -38.42 20.26
CA ARG A 170 8.86 -39.13 21.34
C ARG A 170 8.16 -40.41 20.84
N ALA A 171 7.43 -40.30 19.72
CA ALA A 171 6.74 -41.44 19.11
C ALA A 171 7.74 -42.54 18.69
N ARG A 172 8.85 -42.12 18.03
CA ARG A 172 9.92 -43.03 17.63
C ARG A 172 10.55 -43.74 18.83
N GLN A 173 10.84 -43.03 19.93
CA GLN A 173 11.36 -43.65 21.14
C GLN A 173 10.38 -44.62 21.77
N ALA A 174 9.08 -44.34 21.80
CA ALA A 174 8.04 -45.21 22.30
C ALA A 174 7.95 -46.49 21.46
N GLU A 175 7.98 -46.36 20.12
CA GLU A 175 7.95 -47.52 19.21
C GLU A 175 9.18 -48.42 19.38
N ILE A 176 10.40 -47.81 19.44
CA ILE A 176 11.62 -48.59 19.67
C ILE A 176 11.55 -49.33 21.02
N THR A 177 11.07 -48.65 22.08
CA THR A 177 10.95 -49.27 23.42
C THR A 177 9.97 -50.43 23.41
N GLN A 178 8.84 -50.26 22.71
CA GLN A 178 7.84 -51.32 22.55
C GLN A 178 8.44 -52.52 21.82
N GLN A 179 9.13 -52.33 20.70
CA GLN A 179 9.76 -53.40 19.94
C GLN A 179 10.82 -54.14 20.78
N ILE A 180 11.65 -53.41 21.53
CA ILE A 180 12.61 -54.07 22.44
C ILE A 180 11.90 -54.88 23.51
N THR A 181 10.83 -54.35 24.10
CA THR A 181 10.07 -55.04 25.13
C THR A 181 9.40 -56.33 24.57
N GLU A 182 8.85 -56.29 23.37
CA GLU A 182 8.27 -57.42 22.68
C GLU A 182 9.31 -58.52 22.41
N ILE A 183 10.51 -58.13 21.94
CA ILE A 183 11.61 -59.07 21.69
C ILE A 183 12.08 -59.72 22.99
N VAL A 184 12.29 -58.95 24.04
CA VAL A 184 12.73 -59.46 25.36
C VAL A 184 11.68 -60.38 25.98
N SER A 185 10.40 -59.98 25.93
CA SER A 185 9.29 -60.78 26.45
C SER A 185 9.12 -62.10 25.64
N GLY A 186 9.27 -62.04 24.30
CA GLY A 186 9.23 -63.20 23.43
C GLY A 186 10.39 -64.22 23.72
N SER A 187 11.60 -63.70 23.98
CA SER A 187 12.75 -64.50 24.35
C SER A 187 12.56 -65.19 25.72
N ALA A 188 12.05 -64.46 26.71
CA ALA A 188 11.77 -64.96 28.04
C ALA A 188 10.65 -66.01 28.08
N ALA A 189 9.76 -66.02 27.07
CA ALA A 189 8.68 -67.05 26.94
C ALA A 189 9.13 -68.35 26.25
N LEU A 190 10.35 -68.40 25.69
CA LEU A 190 10.93 -69.58 25.02
C LEU A 190 11.96 -70.32 25.87
N GLU A 191 12.33 -69.77 27.01
CA GLU A 191 13.07 -70.44 28.05
C GLU A 191 12.12 -71.08 29.06
#